data_f8bc0feaae5a6a039c494bf3234c906a
#
_entry.id   f8bc0feaae5a6a039c494bf3234c906a
#
_cell.length_a   1.000
_cell.length_b   1.000
_cell.length_c   1.000
_cell.angle_alpha   90.00
_cell.angle_beta   90.00
_cell.angle_gamma   90.00
#
_symmetry.space_group_name_H-M   'P 1'
#
loop_
_entity.id
_entity.type
_entity.pdbx_description
1 polymer ?
#
loop_
_entity_poly.entity_id
_entity_poly.type
_entity_poly.pdbx_seq_one_letter_code
_entity_poly.pdbx_strand_id
1 'polypeptide(L)'
;KGKAINIVNENSWTDGGVASPAPFYWSTNGYGMMWYTFKPGKYDFGADEKGKVKLTHDSPYLDLFYMVSDGAVGVLNDFYQLTGNPVLLPKFGFYEGHLNAYNRDYWKEDEKGILFEDGKRYKESQKDNGGIKESLNGEKNNYQFSARAVIDRYKNHDMPLGWLLPNDGYGAGYGQTETLDGNIANLKSLGDYARKNGVEIGLWTQSDLHPKEGVSALLQRDIVKEVRDAGVRVLKTDVAWVGAGYSFGLNGVADVG
;
A
#
# COMPACT_ATOMS: atom_id res chain seq x y z
N LYS A 1 4.89 4.49 -26.72
CA LYS A 1 5.21 4.33 -28.14
C LYS A 1 6.69 3.95 -28.26
N GLY A 2 7.02 2.88 -29.00
CA GLY A 2 8.39 2.38 -29.10
C GLY A 2 8.91 1.64 -27.85
N LYS A 3 8.01 1.13 -26.98
CA LYS A 3 8.37 0.36 -25.77
C LYS A 3 7.61 -0.94 -25.71
N ALA A 4 8.24 -1.95 -25.12
CA ALA A 4 7.58 -3.17 -24.68
C ALA A 4 7.46 -3.19 -23.16
N ILE A 5 6.35 -3.76 -22.67
CA ILE A 5 6.02 -3.83 -21.25
C ILE A 5 5.66 -5.29 -20.95
N ASN A 6 6.28 -5.85 -19.94
CA ASN A 6 5.88 -7.16 -19.44
C ASN A 6 4.63 -6.98 -18.55
N ILE A 7 3.62 -7.79 -18.82
CA ILE A 7 2.38 -7.85 -18.05
C ILE A 7 2.54 -9.03 -17.09
N VAL A 8 3.24 -8.77 -16.00
CA VAL A 8 3.50 -9.74 -14.92
C VAL A 8 3.42 -9.02 -13.60
N ASN A 9 2.96 -9.72 -12.58
CA ASN A 9 3.05 -9.22 -11.20
C ASN A 9 4.45 -9.51 -10.68
N GLU A 10 5.28 -8.51 -10.65
CA GLU A 10 6.63 -8.57 -10.09
C GLU A 10 6.71 -7.62 -8.90
N ASN A 11 7.23 -8.13 -7.79
CA ASN A 11 7.52 -7.33 -6.61
C ASN A 11 9.04 -7.27 -6.46
N SER A 12 9.62 -6.13 -6.79
CA SER A 12 11.05 -5.87 -6.64
C SER A 12 11.27 -4.78 -5.61
N TRP A 13 11.98 -5.12 -4.55
CA TRP A 13 12.38 -4.19 -3.50
C TRP A 13 13.64 -3.39 -3.88
N THR A 14 14.36 -3.82 -4.91
CA THR A 14 15.69 -3.30 -5.20
C THR A 14 15.74 -2.23 -6.28
N ASP A 15 14.77 -2.21 -7.19
CA ASP A 15 14.74 -1.29 -8.33
C ASP A 15 13.53 -0.33 -8.33
N GLY A 16 12.80 -0.29 -7.22
CA GLY A 16 11.65 0.59 -7.06
C GLY A 16 10.47 0.22 -7.94
N GLY A 17 10.48 -0.96 -8.55
CA GLY A 17 9.46 -1.42 -9.45
C GLY A 17 8.54 -2.45 -8.80
N VAL A 18 7.35 -2.04 -8.39
CA VAL A 18 6.23 -2.96 -8.24
C VAL A 18 5.41 -2.85 -9.51
N ALA A 19 5.40 -3.90 -10.31
CA ALA A 19 4.52 -3.96 -11.46
C ALA A 19 3.22 -4.66 -11.07
N SER A 20 2.12 -3.92 -11.10
CA SER A 20 0.76 -4.47 -11.03
C SER A 20 -0.01 -4.01 -12.27
N PRO A 21 0.39 -4.47 -13.45
CA PRO A 21 -0.19 -4.00 -14.70
C PRO A 21 -1.60 -4.56 -14.89
N ALA A 22 -2.53 -3.69 -15.26
CA ALA A 22 -3.82 -4.13 -15.79
C ALA A 22 -3.67 -4.49 -17.29
N PRO A 23 -4.33 -5.54 -17.77
CA PRO A 23 -4.30 -5.92 -19.19
C PRO A 23 -5.20 -5.00 -20.04
N PHE A 24 -5.08 -3.71 -19.82
CA PHE A 24 -5.84 -2.64 -20.46
C PHE A 24 -4.92 -1.55 -20.95
N TYR A 25 -5.14 -1.07 -22.16
CA TYR A 25 -4.53 0.17 -22.65
C TYR A 25 -5.53 0.97 -23.49
N TRP A 26 -5.26 2.24 -23.64
CA TRP A 26 -6.01 3.12 -24.52
C TRP A 26 -5.10 4.01 -25.36
N SER A 27 -5.65 4.53 -26.44
CA SER A 27 -4.96 5.41 -27.38
C SER A 27 -5.68 6.73 -27.50
N THR A 28 -4.91 7.80 -27.71
CA THR A 28 -5.44 9.13 -28.06
C THR A 28 -6.20 9.16 -29.39
N ASN A 29 -6.14 8.07 -30.16
CA ASN A 29 -6.93 7.90 -31.39
C ASN A 29 -8.35 7.41 -31.12
N GLY A 30 -8.83 7.42 -29.87
CA GLY A 30 -10.21 7.12 -29.52
C GLY A 30 -10.52 5.63 -29.43
N TYR A 31 -9.55 4.79 -29.09
CA TYR A 31 -9.82 3.39 -28.82
C TYR A 31 -9.10 2.86 -27.58
N GLY A 32 -9.65 1.81 -27.00
CA GLY A 32 -9.07 1.05 -25.91
C GLY A 32 -9.22 -0.44 -26.13
N MET A 33 -8.38 -1.21 -25.50
CA MET A 33 -8.43 -2.67 -25.51
C MET A 33 -8.22 -3.19 -24.11
N MET A 34 -9.09 -4.08 -23.68
CA MET A 34 -8.96 -4.86 -22.45
C MET A 34 -8.94 -6.34 -22.79
N TRP A 35 -7.88 -7.03 -22.45
CA TRP A 35 -7.82 -8.48 -22.54
C TRP A 35 -8.28 -9.07 -21.22
N TYR A 36 -9.37 -9.81 -21.23
CA TYR A 36 -9.92 -10.39 -20.01
C TYR A 36 -9.14 -11.64 -19.60
N THR A 37 -8.02 -11.41 -18.94
CA THR A 37 -7.13 -12.46 -18.48
C THR A 37 -6.27 -12.00 -17.31
N PHE A 38 -5.91 -12.94 -16.45
CA PHE A 38 -4.92 -12.76 -15.38
C PHE A 38 -3.58 -13.45 -15.69
N LYS A 39 -3.45 -14.05 -16.86
CA LYS A 39 -2.22 -14.74 -17.26
C LYS A 39 -1.14 -13.72 -17.65
N PRO A 40 0.13 -14.03 -17.40
CA PRO A 40 1.25 -13.18 -17.82
C PRO A 40 1.24 -12.92 -19.32
N GLY A 41 1.84 -11.80 -19.70
CA GLY A 41 1.93 -11.42 -21.10
C GLY A 41 2.98 -10.38 -21.39
N LYS A 42 3.00 -9.91 -22.64
CA LYS A 42 3.86 -8.83 -23.10
C LYS A 42 3.10 -7.94 -24.08
N TYR A 43 3.15 -6.65 -23.84
CA TYR A 43 2.60 -5.64 -24.74
C TYR A 43 3.73 -4.85 -25.39
N ASP A 44 3.84 -4.98 -26.69
CA ASP A 44 4.81 -4.26 -27.51
C ASP A 44 4.13 -3.16 -28.33
N PHE A 45 4.49 -1.93 -28.06
CA PHE A 45 3.96 -0.73 -28.71
C PHE A 45 4.96 -0.18 -29.77
N GLY A 46 5.53 -1.07 -30.56
CA GLY A 46 6.43 -0.73 -31.65
C GLY A 46 7.90 -0.67 -31.26
N ALA A 47 8.32 -1.46 -30.27
CA ALA A 47 9.73 -1.67 -29.94
C ALA A 47 10.38 -2.65 -30.90
N ASP A 48 9.72 -3.80 -31.18
CA ASP A 48 10.21 -4.80 -32.13
C ASP A 48 10.01 -4.31 -33.57
N GLU A 49 8.85 -3.74 -33.90
CA GLU A 49 8.53 -3.24 -35.23
C GLU A 49 7.77 -1.92 -35.16
N LYS A 50 8.39 -0.86 -35.71
CA LYS A 50 7.81 0.49 -35.71
C LYS A 50 6.43 0.51 -36.37
N GLY A 51 5.43 1.05 -35.64
CA GLY A 51 4.06 1.21 -36.15
C GLY A 51 3.16 0.00 -35.92
N LYS A 52 3.68 -1.11 -35.39
CA LYS A 52 2.88 -2.24 -34.96
C LYS A 52 2.70 -2.30 -33.45
N VAL A 53 1.54 -2.78 -33.03
CA VAL A 53 1.24 -3.16 -31.65
C VAL A 53 1.05 -4.67 -31.62
N LYS A 54 1.78 -5.32 -30.73
CA LYS A 54 1.70 -6.78 -30.54
C LYS A 54 1.40 -7.05 -29.07
N LEU A 55 0.29 -7.71 -28.80
CA LEU A 55 -0.12 -8.13 -27.48
C LEU A 55 -0.06 -9.65 -27.42
N THR A 56 0.51 -10.17 -26.33
CA THR A 56 0.56 -11.61 -26.08
C THR A 56 0.23 -11.88 -24.63
N HIS A 57 -0.46 -12.98 -24.38
CA HIS A 57 -0.67 -13.55 -23.06
C HIS A 57 -0.45 -15.05 -23.12
N ASP A 58 0.00 -15.62 -22.02
CA ASP A 58 0.13 -17.06 -21.85
C ASP A 58 -1.24 -17.68 -21.55
N SER A 59 -2.11 -17.59 -22.55
CA SER A 59 -3.50 -18.05 -22.46
C SER A 59 -3.90 -18.73 -23.78
N PRO A 60 -4.59 -19.87 -23.73
CA PRO A 60 -5.12 -20.52 -24.93
C PRO A 60 -6.35 -19.82 -25.49
N TYR A 61 -6.90 -18.83 -24.77
CA TYR A 61 -8.14 -18.14 -25.13
C TYR A 61 -7.85 -16.66 -25.43
N LEU A 62 -8.54 -16.16 -26.45
CA LEU A 62 -8.60 -14.73 -26.75
C LEU A 62 -9.98 -14.22 -26.31
N ASP A 63 -10.02 -13.60 -25.14
CA ASP A 63 -11.18 -12.89 -24.62
C ASP A 63 -10.84 -11.42 -24.52
N LEU A 64 -11.36 -10.62 -25.44
CA LEU A 64 -10.94 -9.25 -25.69
C LEU A 64 -12.13 -8.32 -25.83
N PHE A 65 -12.10 -7.23 -25.08
CA PHE A 65 -12.99 -6.10 -25.26
C PHE A 65 -12.30 -4.99 -26.03
N TYR A 66 -12.90 -4.55 -27.12
CA TYR A 66 -12.42 -3.43 -27.91
C TYR A 66 -13.41 -2.27 -27.80
N MET A 67 -12.90 -1.12 -27.36
CA MET A 67 -13.67 0.08 -27.12
C MET A 67 -13.35 1.12 -28.16
N VAL A 68 -14.36 1.78 -28.72
CA VAL A 68 -14.18 2.88 -29.68
C VAL A 68 -15.04 4.04 -29.22
N SER A 69 -14.42 5.18 -28.98
CA SER A 69 -15.11 6.34 -28.42
C SER A 69 -14.40 7.64 -28.77
N ASP A 70 -15.04 8.76 -28.51
CA ASP A 70 -14.50 10.09 -28.77
C ASP A 70 -13.45 10.49 -27.70
N GLY A 71 -12.28 9.89 -27.75
CA GLY A 71 -11.16 10.21 -26.87
C GLY A 71 -11.13 9.44 -25.56
N ALA A 72 -10.26 9.84 -24.64
CA ALA A 72 -9.93 9.13 -23.43
C ALA A 72 -11.12 8.96 -22.46
N VAL A 73 -11.92 10.01 -22.29
CA VAL A 73 -13.05 9.98 -21.36
C VAL A 73 -14.09 8.98 -21.83
N GLY A 74 -14.39 8.94 -23.12
CA GLY A 74 -15.32 7.96 -23.69
C GLY A 74 -14.82 6.53 -23.51
N VAL A 75 -13.56 6.26 -23.82
CA VAL A 75 -12.93 4.94 -23.63
C VAL A 75 -12.94 4.50 -22.15
N LEU A 76 -12.71 5.42 -21.22
CA LEU A 76 -12.80 5.10 -19.77
C LEU A 76 -14.23 4.82 -19.34
N ASN A 77 -15.22 5.53 -19.88
CA ASN A 77 -16.62 5.24 -19.61
C ASN A 77 -17.02 3.83 -20.10
N ASP A 78 -16.56 3.45 -21.29
CA ASP A 78 -16.77 2.10 -21.82
C ASP A 78 -16.10 1.03 -20.94
N PHE A 79 -14.87 1.32 -20.49
CA PHE A 79 -14.15 0.46 -19.54
C PHE A 79 -14.93 0.28 -18.23
N TYR A 80 -15.49 1.36 -17.69
CA TYR A 80 -16.29 1.28 -16.45
C TYR A 80 -17.61 0.53 -16.61
N GLN A 81 -18.15 0.43 -17.82
CA GLN A 81 -19.31 -0.44 -18.09
C GLN A 81 -18.96 -1.93 -17.90
N LEU A 82 -17.71 -2.30 -18.15
CA LEU A 82 -17.23 -3.68 -17.98
C LEU A 82 -16.78 -3.97 -16.53
N THR A 83 -16.10 -3.02 -15.91
CA THR A 83 -15.43 -3.20 -14.62
C THR A 83 -16.20 -2.65 -13.42
N GLY A 84 -17.23 -1.87 -13.68
CA GLY A 84 -17.90 -1.05 -12.68
C GLY A 84 -17.20 0.28 -12.43
N ASN A 85 -17.92 1.21 -11.86
CA ASN A 85 -17.36 2.52 -11.49
C ASN A 85 -16.43 2.41 -10.29
N PRO A 86 -15.35 3.22 -10.23
CA PRO A 86 -14.53 3.33 -9.04
C PRO A 86 -15.38 3.74 -7.84
N VAL A 87 -15.07 3.16 -6.68
CA VAL A 87 -15.69 3.57 -5.43
C VAL A 87 -15.24 4.98 -5.07
N LEU A 88 -16.19 5.87 -4.81
CA LEU A 88 -15.88 7.19 -4.28
C LEU A 88 -15.45 7.05 -2.83
N LEU A 89 -14.17 7.30 -2.58
CA LEU A 89 -13.62 7.31 -1.24
C LEU A 89 -14.17 8.50 -0.43
N PRO A 90 -14.32 8.37 0.89
CA PRO A 90 -14.56 9.53 1.75
C PRO A 90 -13.39 10.50 1.63
N LYS A 91 -13.67 11.80 1.85
CA LYS A 91 -12.67 12.87 1.65
C LYS A 91 -11.33 12.59 2.35
N PHE A 92 -11.37 12.06 3.56
CA PHE A 92 -10.14 11.75 4.31
C PHE A 92 -9.26 10.72 3.61
N GLY A 93 -9.85 9.79 2.84
CA GLY A 93 -9.13 8.72 2.16
C GLY A 93 -8.14 9.18 1.08
N PHE A 94 -8.26 10.42 0.61
CA PHE A 94 -7.37 11.00 -0.41
C PHE A 94 -6.08 11.62 0.15
N TYR A 95 -5.94 11.72 1.46
CA TYR A 95 -4.81 12.41 2.11
C TYR A 95 -4.12 11.47 3.09
N GLU A 96 -3.27 10.59 2.56
CA GLU A 96 -2.51 9.64 3.35
C GLU A 96 -1.24 10.26 3.91
N GLY A 97 -0.98 10.01 5.20
CA GLY A 97 0.31 10.11 5.84
C GLY A 97 0.83 8.72 6.19
N HIS A 98 2.08 8.44 5.89
CA HIS A 98 2.66 7.13 6.07
C HIS A 98 3.85 7.20 7.03
N LEU A 99 3.75 6.49 8.14
CA LEU A 99 4.89 6.21 9.02
C LEU A 99 5.43 4.85 8.60
N ASN A 100 6.61 4.85 7.99
CA ASN A 100 7.11 3.74 7.17
C ASN A 100 7.17 2.41 7.91
N ALA A 101 7.72 2.36 9.10
CA ALA A 101 7.87 1.11 9.83
C ALA A 101 7.85 1.34 11.33
N TYR A 102 6.65 1.63 11.85
CA TYR A 102 6.48 1.81 13.27
C TYR A 102 7.14 0.69 14.08
N ASN A 103 7.85 1.13 15.14
CA ASN A 103 8.54 0.24 16.08
C ASN A 103 9.64 -0.63 15.46
N ARG A 104 10.05 -0.34 14.24
CA ARG A 104 11.12 -1.01 13.52
C ARG A 104 12.28 -0.09 13.27
N ASP A 105 12.03 1.19 13.02
CA ASP A 105 13.04 2.16 12.65
C ASP A 105 13.64 2.84 13.90
N TYR A 106 14.93 3.12 13.80
CA TYR A 106 15.75 3.74 14.83
C TYR A 106 16.37 5.00 14.27
N TRP A 107 16.40 6.04 15.05
CA TRP A 107 16.94 7.35 14.69
C TRP A 107 18.17 7.65 15.52
N LYS A 108 19.29 7.88 14.87
CA LYS A 108 20.56 8.24 15.51
C LYS A 108 21.05 9.57 15.00
N GLU A 109 21.60 10.40 15.89
CA GLU A 109 22.20 11.67 15.53
C GLU A 109 23.33 11.45 14.50
N ASP A 110 23.25 12.17 13.36
CA ASP A 110 24.17 12.07 12.23
C ASP A 110 24.12 13.39 11.44
N GLU A 111 25.27 14.00 11.20
CA GLU A 111 25.38 15.29 10.49
C GLU A 111 24.76 15.27 9.08
N LYS A 112 24.75 14.11 8.44
CA LYS A 112 24.14 13.90 7.11
C LYS A 112 22.66 13.52 7.16
N GLY A 113 22.08 13.51 8.35
CA GLY A 113 20.70 13.14 8.58
C GLY A 113 19.68 14.22 8.26
N ILE A 114 18.43 13.91 8.51
CA ILE A 114 17.28 14.82 8.39
C ILE A 114 17.27 15.75 9.62
N LEU A 115 17.00 17.03 9.40
CA LEU A 115 16.87 18.01 10.48
C LEU A 115 15.51 17.84 11.19
N PHE A 116 15.56 17.74 12.51
CA PHE A 116 14.38 17.65 13.38
C PHE A 116 14.15 18.94 14.16
N GLU A 117 13.04 18.98 14.91
CA GLU A 117 12.55 20.17 15.63
C GLU A 117 13.49 20.63 16.75
N ASP A 118 14.30 19.75 17.28
CA ASP A 118 15.33 20.05 18.29
C ASP A 118 16.58 20.72 17.71
N GLY A 119 16.61 20.93 16.37
CA GLY A 119 17.72 21.53 15.66
C GLY A 119 18.86 20.55 15.35
N LYS A 120 18.71 19.30 15.69
CA LYS A 120 19.67 18.23 15.38
C LYS A 120 19.30 17.47 14.13
N ARG A 121 20.28 16.78 13.58
CA ARG A 121 20.10 15.92 12.42
C ARG A 121 20.15 14.46 12.83
N TYR A 122 19.24 13.66 12.28
CA TYR A 122 19.15 12.23 12.58
C TYR A 122 19.06 11.42 11.30
N LYS A 123 19.67 10.25 11.33
CA LYS A 123 19.64 9.27 10.26
C LYS A 123 18.86 8.05 10.71
N GLU A 124 17.97 7.63 9.83
CA GLU A 124 17.13 6.45 10.01
C GLU A 124 17.91 5.16 9.79
N SER A 125 17.54 4.11 10.52
CA SER A 125 18.03 2.75 10.34
C SER A 125 16.94 1.74 10.69
N GLN A 126 16.73 0.75 9.84
CA GLN A 126 15.85 -0.39 10.13
C GLN A 126 16.48 -1.42 11.08
N LYS A 127 17.75 -1.25 11.41
CA LYS A 127 18.46 -2.10 12.37
C LYS A 127 18.77 -1.29 13.60
N ASP A 128 18.71 -1.93 14.76
CA ASP A 128 19.14 -1.30 15.99
C ASP A 128 20.59 -0.81 15.84
N ASN A 129 20.74 0.50 15.88
CA ASN A 129 22.00 1.21 15.78
C ASN A 129 22.36 1.94 17.09
N GLY A 130 21.68 1.57 18.19
CA GLY A 130 21.77 2.27 19.47
C GLY A 130 21.08 3.63 19.46
N GLY A 131 20.22 3.90 18.49
CA GLY A 131 19.47 5.13 18.38
C GLY A 131 18.10 5.07 19.07
N ILE A 132 17.30 6.09 18.80
CA ILE A 132 15.97 6.26 19.36
C ILE A 132 14.99 5.47 18.49
N LYS A 133 14.25 4.56 19.12
CA LYS A 133 13.23 3.79 18.43
C LYS A 133 11.92 4.60 18.30
N GLU A 134 11.28 4.52 17.15
CA GLU A 134 9.99 5.14 16.93
C GLU A 134 8.92 4.63 17.90
N SER A 135 7.90 5.46 18.12
CA SER A 135 6.78 5.17 19.03
C SER A 135 5.46 5.67 18.45
N LEU A 136 4.33 5.20 18.99
CA LEU A 136 3.02 5.75 18.58
C LEU A 136 2.73 7.10 19.20
N ASN A 137 2.94 7.22 20.51
CA ASN A 137 2.48 8.36 21.30
C ASN A 137 3.58 9.21 21.91
N GLY A 138 4.85 8.94 21.59
CA GLY A 138 5.99 9.63 22.18
C GLY A 138 6.44 9.00 23.49
N GLU A 139 6.31 7.71 23.62
CA GLU A 139 6.76 6.93 24.76
C GLU A 139 8.28 7.12 24.98
N LYS A 140 8.72 7.02 26.21
CA LYS A 140 10.13 7.22 26.61
C LYS A 140 10.69 8.65 26.34
N ASN A 141 9.82 9.67 26.36
CA ASN A 141 10.17 11.07 26.13
C ASN A 141 10.78 11.38 24.74
N ASN A 142 10.46 10.57 23.75
CA ASN A 142 10.97 10.72 22.39
C ASN A 142 9.85 11.16 21.41
N TYR A 143 9.11 12.20 21.78
CA TYR A 143 7.93 12.66 21.06
C TYR A 143 8.19 12.91 19.57
N GLN A 144 9.30 13.57 19.24
CA GLN A 144 9.60 13.90 17.83
C GLN A 144 9.74 12.69 16.90
N PHE A 145 9.96 11.50 17.45
CA PHE A 145 10.00 10.23 16.71
C PHE A 145 8.73 9.40 16.92
N SER A 146 7.59 10.06 17.07
CA SER A 146 6.30 9.41 17.26
C SER A 146 5.34 9.65 16.10
N ALA A 147 4.34 8.76 15.99
CA ALA A 147 3.24 8.95 15.05
C ALA A 147 2.45 10.23 15.33
N ARG A 148 2.32 10.64 16.60
CA ARG A 148 1.71 11.94 16.94
C ARG A 148 2.49 13.10 16.37
N ALA A 149 3.82 13.07 16.47
CA ALA A 149 4.67 14.13 15.93
C ALA A 149 4.55 14.24 14.41
N VAL A 150 4.32 13.12 13.71
CA VAL A 150 4.03 13.15 12.27
C VAL A 150 2.74 13.92 11.99
N ILE A 151 1.66 13.66 12.74
CA ILE A 151 0.39 14.41 12.62
C ILE A 151 0.62 15.91 12.85
N ASP A 152 1.39 16.25 13.90
CA ASP A 152 1.69 17.64 14.22
C ASP A 152 2.50 18.34 13.12
N ARG A 153 3.46 17.64 12.50
CA ARG A 153 4.24 18.18 11.38
C ARG A 153 3.36 18.53 10.20
N TYR A 154 2.48 17.62 9.79
CA TYR A 154 1.51 17.92 8.73
C TYR A 154 0.70 19.18 9.04
N LYS A 155 0.21 19.29 10.26
CA LYS A 155 -0.57 20.46 10.71
C LYS A 155 0.27 21.74 10.74
N ASN A 156 1.48 21.68 11.28
CA ASN A 156 2.37 22.83 11.40
C ASN A 156 2.86 23.36 10.05
N HIS A 157 2.89 22.50 9.03
CA HIS A 157 3.25 22.87 7.66
C HIS A 157 2.04 23.14 6.75
N ASP A 158 0.83 23.21 7.32
CA ASP A 158 -0.43 23.37 6.57
C ASP A 158 -0.60 22.34 5.44
N MET A 159 -0.15 21.11 5.68
CA MET A 159 -0.27 20.01 4.74
C MET A 159 -1.53 19.20 5.05
N PRO A 160 -2.35 18.87 4.05
CA PRO A 160 -3.54 18.06 4.29
C PRO A 160 -3.17 16.66 4.74
N LEU A 161 -3.81 16.20 5.81
CA LEU A 161 -3.71 14.83 6.31
C LEU A 161 -5.10 14.33 6.67
N GLY A 162 -5.56 13.29 6.00
CA GLY A 162 -6.85 12.67 6.25
C GLY A 162 -6.74 11.40 7.09
N TRP A 163 -5.68 10.63 6.88
CA TRP A 163 -5.40 9.44 7.67
C TRP A 163 -3.92 9.15 7.75
N LEU A 164 -3.50 8.55 8.87
CA LEU A 164 -2.13 8.15 9.13
C LEU A 164 -2.05 6.63 9.23
N LEU A 165 -1.09 6.05 8.53
CA LEU A 165 -0.79 4.63 8.54
C LEU A 165 0.52 4.34 9.26
N PRO A 166 0.50 3.86 10.51
CA PRO A 166 1.63 3.15 11.11
C PRO A 166 1.81 1.80 10.39
N ASN A 167 2.75 1.73 9.46
CA ASN A 167 3.01 0.52 8.69
C ASN A 167 3.61 -0.57 9.59
N ASP A 168 3.55 -1.83 9.17
CA ASP A 168 4.03 -3.00 9.91
C ASP A 168 3.36 -3.26 11.27
N GLY A 169 2.29 -2.56 11.57
CA GLY A 169 1.52 -2.75 12.78
C GLY A 169 1.76 -1.68 13.85
N TYR A 170 1.37 -1.99 15.07
CA TYR A 170 1.36 -1.04 16.19
C TYR A 170 1.99 -1.61 17.47
N GLY A 171 2.65 -2.71 17.38
CA GLY A 171 3.33 -3.39 18.49
C GLY A 171 4.82 -3.45 18.28
N ALA A 172 5.31 -4.62 17.98
CA ALA A 172 6.72 -4.89 17.85
C ALA A 172 7.16 -5.25 16.41
N GLY A 173 6.40 -4.82 15.40
CA GLY A 173 6.72 -5.07 14.00
C GLY A 173 6.19 -6.39 13.44
N TYR A 174 6.70 -6.81 12.31
CA TYR A 174 6.29 -8.03 11.64
C TYR A 174 6.40 -9.28 12.51
N GLY A 175 5.37 -10.11 12.47
CA GLY A 175 5.40 -11.44 13.06
C GLY A 175 5.36 -11.46 14.58
N GLN A 176 4.99 -10.37 15.25
CA GLN A 176 4.93 -10.34 16.71
C GLN A 176 3.51 -10.55 17.21
N THR A 177 3.34 -11.57 18.06
CA THR A 177 2.05 -11.93 18.67
C THR A 177 1.63 -11.02 19.81
N GLU A 178 2.56 -10.27 20.36
CA GLU A 178 2.37 -9.39 21.53
C GLU A 178 1.61 -8.12 21.21
N THR A 179 1.16 -7.98 19.97
CA THR A 179 0.53 -6.75 19.48
C THR A 179 -0.92 -6.59 19.91
N LEU A 180 -1.61 -7.65 20.29
CA LEU A 180 -3.06 -7.60 20.50
C LEU A 180 -3.47 -7.02 21.84
N ASP A 181 -2.98 -7.53 22.95
CA ASP A 181 -3.49 -7.13 24.25
C ASP A 181 -2.72 -5.96 24.90
N GLY A 182 -1.39 -5.97 24.84
CA GLY A 182 -0.58 -4.91 25.46
C GLY A 182 -0.63 -3.59 24.69
N ASN A 183 -0.93 -3.60 23.40
CA ASN A 183 -0.79 -2.45 22.53
C ASN A 183 -2.10 -1.86 22.01
N ILE A 184 -3.25 -2.52 22.20
CA ILE A 184 -4.54 -2.00 21.72
C ILE A 184 -4.93 -0.67 22.41
N ALA A 185 -4.65 -0.54 23.70
CA ALA A 185 -4.88 0.70 24.42
C ALA A 185 -3.96 1.84 23.93
N ASN A 186 -2.71 1.51 23.59
CA ASN A 186 -1.77 2.46 23.02
C ASN A 186 -2.19 2.91 21.62
N LEU A 187 -2.65 1.98 20.78
CA LEU A 187 -3.22 2.28 19.48
C LEU A 187 -4.48 3.15 19.59
N LYS A 188 -5.37 2.84 20.53
CA LYS A 188 -6.55 3.67 20.83
C LYS A 188 -6.16 5.10 21.21
N SER A 189 -5.15 5.26 22.04
CA SER A 189 -4.63 6.57 22.45
C SER A 189 -4.15 7.39 21.25
N LEU A 190 -3.45 6.77 20.29
CA LEU A 190 -3.10 7.42 19.02
C LEU A 190 -4.35 7.75 18.20
N GLY A 191 -5.30 6.82 18.08
CA GLY A 191 -6.54 7.03 17.34
C GLY A 191 -7.37 8.19 17.88
N ASP A 192 -7.48 8.29 19.21
CA ASP A 192 -8.19 9.41 19.86
C ASP A 192 -7.49 10.75 19.60
N TYR A 193 -6.16 10.76 19.66
CA TYR A 193 -5.37 11.95 19.32
C TYR A 193 -5.55 12.35 17.85
N ALA A 194 -5.45 11.39 16.94
CA ALA A 194 -5.60 11.63 15.51
C ALA A 194 -6.98 12.21 15.18
N ARG A 195 -8.05 11.57 15.66
CA ARG A 195 -9.43 12.04 15.43
C ARG A 195 -9.68 13.45 15.99
N LYS A 196 -9.09 13.78 17.14
CA LYS A 196 -9.15 15.14 17.69
C LYS A 196 -8.50 16.17 16.74
N ASN A 197 -7.57 15.75 15.92
CA ASN A 197 -6.91 16.56 14.89
C ASN A 197 -7.51 16.40 13.49
N GLY A 198 -8.66 15.74 13.36
CA GLY A 198 -9.32 15.50 12.07
C GLY A 198 -8.69 14.42 11.21
N VAL A 199 -7.89 13.54 11.81
CA VAL A 199 -7.14 12.48 11.12
C VAL A 199 -7.66 11.11 11.56
N GLU A 200 -7.89 10.22 10.62
CA GLU A 200 -8.22 8.82 10.89
C GLU A 200 -6.94 7.96 10.97
N ILE A 201 -7.06 6.77 11.57
CA ILE A 201 -5.95 5.82 11.65
C ILE A 201 -6.19 4.65 10.71
N GLY A 202 -5.16 4.33 9.93
CA GLY A 202 -5.05 3.12 9.15
C GLY A 202 -4.02 2.17 9.74
N LEU A 203 -4.10 0.91 9.38
CA LEU A 203 -3.09 -0.09 9.72
C LEU A 203 -2.72 -0.94 8.51
N TRP A 204 -1.48 -1.37 8.50
CA TRP A 204 -1.02 -2.39 7.59
C TRP A 204 -1.58 -3.75 8.01
N THR A 205 -1.98 -4.55 7.04
CA THR A 205 -2.30 -5.97 7.20
C THR A 205 -1.86 -6.74 5.96
N GLN A 206 -1.67 -8.03 6.11
CA GLN A 206 -1.51 -8.90 4.96
C GLN A 206 -2.87 -9.23 4.34
N SER A 207 -2.87 -9.70 3.10
CA SER A 207 -4.10 -10.03 2.37
C SER A 207 -4.83 -11.26 2.90
N ASP A 208 -4.17 -12.18 3.59
CA ASP A 208 -4.84 -13.29 4.26
C ASP A 208 -5.32 -12.86 5.65
N LEU A 209 -6.61 -12.64 5.77
CA LEU A 209 -7.29 -12.25 7.01
C LEU A 209 -7.78 -13.46 7.83
N HIS A 210 -7.58 -14.68 7.32
CA HIS A 210 -8.00 -15.92 7.98
C HIS A 210 -6.78 -16.68 8.52
N PRO A 211 -6.45 -16.49 9.80
CA PRO A 211 -5.29 -17.16 10.39
C PRO A 211 -5.46 -18.68 10.34
N LYS A 212 -4.42 -19.36 9.93
CA LYS A 212 -4.31 -20.82 9.95
C LYS A 212 -3.33 -21.23 11.03
N GLU A 213 -3.61 -22.34 11.70
CA GLU A 213 -2.73 -22.90 12.71
C GLU A 213 -1.32 -23.13 12.15
N GLY A 214 -0.29 -22.71 12.89
CA GLY A 214 1.11 -22.85 12.48
C GLY A 214 1.64 -21.81 11.48
N VAL A 215 0.82 -20.86 11.07
CA VAL A 215 1.24 -19.76 10.20
C VAL A 215 1.66 -18.56 11.04
N SER A 216 2.35 -17.60 10.41
CA SER A 216 2.94 -16.40 11.00
C SER A 216 2.07 -15.75 12.08
N ALA A 217 2.72 -15.29 13.14
CA ALA A 217 2.12 -14.57 14.26
C ALA A 217 1.27 -13.35 13.86
N LEU A 218 1.53 -12.72 12.71
CA LEU A 218 0.70 -11.63 12.17
C LEU A 218 -0.74 -12.06 11.89
N LEU A 219 -0.97 -13.32 11.60
CA LEU A 219 -2.30 -13.88 11.35
C LEU A 219 -3.14 -14.04 12.62
N GLN A 220 -2.55 -13.83 13.79
CA GLN A 220 -3.24 -13.86 15.07
C GLN A 220 -3.81 -12.50 15.49
N ARG A 221 -3.70 -11.48 14.64
CA ARG A 221 -4.29 -10.18 14.90
C ARG A 221 -5.82 -10.26 14.86
N ASP A 222 -6.46 -9.62 15.82
CA ASP A 222 -7.90 -9.41 15.82
C ASP A 222 -8.23 -8.04 15.21
N ILE A 223 -8.40 -8.04 13.89
CA ILE A 223 -8.72 -6.82 13.12
C ILE A 223 -10.07 -6.23 13.54
N VAL A 224 -11.03 -7.06 13.90
CA VAL A 224 -12.33 -6.59 14.40
C VAL A 224 -12.16 -5.80 15.69
N LYS A 225 -11.33 -6.28 16.61
CA LYS A 225 -10.99 -5.58 17.86
C LYS A 225 -10.24 -4.28 17.59
N GLU A 226 -9.30 -4.26 16.65
CA GLU A 226 -8.58 -3.04 16.24
C GLU A 226 -9.54 -1.97 15.70
N VAL A 227 -10.48 -2.35 14.86
CA VAL A 227 -11.50 -1.45 14.32
C VAL A 227 -12.44 -0.96 15.41
N ARG A 228 -12.97 -1.87 16.23
CA ARG A 228 -13.97 -1.54 17.25
C ARG A 228 -13.37 -0.79 18.44
N ASP A 229 -12.27 -1.26 18.98
CA ASP A 229 -11.73 -0.79 20.27
C ASP A 229 -10.73 0.37 20.06
N ALA A 230 -9.92 0.34 19.02
CA ALA A 230 -8.97 1.41 18.71
C ALA A 230 -9.45 2.38 17.62
N GLY A 231 -10.54 2.06 16.92
CA GLY A 231 -11.14 2.94 15.92
C GLY A 231 -10.34 3.04 14.62
N VAL A 232 -9.69 1.96 14.21
CA VAL A 232 -9.04 1.86 12.90
C VAL A 232 -10.09 1.95 11.79
N ARG A 233 -9.84 2.77 10.78
CA ARG A 233 -10.80 3.06 9.71
C ARG A 233 -10.33 2.60 8.33
N VAL A 234 -9.04 2.42 8.14
CA VAL A 234 -8.42 2.05 6.87
C VAL A 234 -7.49 0.87 7.09
N LEU A 235 -7.54 -0.10 6.18
CA LEU A 235 -6.60 -1.21 6.17
C LEU A 235 -5.85 -1.21 4.85
N LYS A 236 -4.52 -1.12 4.92
CA LYS A 236 -3.63 -1.39 3.80
C LYS A 236 -3.40 -2.90 3.74
N THR A 237 -4.05 -3.58 2.82
CA THR A 237 -3.78 -4.99 2.54
C THR A 237 -2.55 -5.09 1.65
N ASP A 238 -1.54 -5.80 2.14
CA ASP A 238 -0.26 -5.97 1.46
C ASP A 238 -0.03 -7.44 1.12
N VAL A 239 1.21 -7.79 0.83
CA VAL A 239 1.62 -9.13 0.38
C VAL A 239 1.07 -10.26 1.24
N ALA A 240 0.75 -11.37 0.59
CA ALA A 240 0.50 -12.63 1.25
C ALA A 240 1.84 -13.34 1.48
N TRP A 241 2.25 -13.46 2.73
CA TRP A 241 3.50 -14.13 3.12
C TRP A 241 3.40 -15.66 3.09
N VAL A 242 2.48 -16.22 2.32
CA VAL A 242 2.16 -17.63 2.31
C VAL A 242 2.62 -18.34 1.03
N GLY A 243 3.57 -19.26 1.19
CA GLY A 243 3.91 -20.25 0.18
C GLY A 243 4.50 -19.68 -1.10
N ALA A 244 4.05 -20.18 -2.25
CA ALA A 244 4.55 -19.82 -3.58
C ALA A 244 4.32 -18.34 -3.95
N GLY A 245 4.02 -17.54 -2.95
CA GLY A 245 3.98 -16.10 -3.01
C GLY A 245 2.70 -15.54 -3.58
N TYR A 246 2.76 -14.27 -3.67
CA TYR A 246 1.69 -13.39 -4.08
C TYR A 246 1.08 -13.77 -5.45
N SER A 247 1.92 -14.18 -6.40
CA SER A 247 1.46 -14.60 -7.73
C SER A 247 0.55 -15.83 -7.70
N PHE A 248 0.77 -16.74 -6.76
CA PHE A 248 -0.08 -17.91 -6.60
C PHE A 248 -1.45 -17.54 -6.04
N GLY A 249 -1.50 -16.64 -5.06
CA GLY A 249 -2.77 -16.15 -4.51
C GLY A 249 -3.64 -15.47 -5.56
N LEU A 250 -3.04 -14.63 -6.41
CA LEU A 250 -3.75 -13.97 -7.51
C LEU A 250 -4.21 -14.95 -8.60
N ASN A 251 -3.37 -15.92 -8.95
CA ASN A 251 -3.76 -16.95 -9.90
C ASN A 251 -4.87 -17.85 -9.34
N GLY A 252 -4.82 -18.16 -8.04
CA GLY A 252 -5.88 -18.90 -7.37
C GLY A 252 -7.21 -18.15 -7.33
N VAL A 253 -7.20 -16.85 -7.12
CA VAL A 253 -8.40 -16.01 -7.18
C VAL A 253 -8.97 -15.97 -8.61
N ALA A 254 -8.11 -15.90 -9.61
CA ALA A 254 -8.54 -15.91 -11.00
C ALA A 254 -9.17 -17.24 -11.44
N ASP A 255 -8.70 -18.34 -10.86
CA ASP A 255 -9.20 -19.69 -11.17
C ASP A 255 -10.52 -20.02 -10.42
N VAL A 256 -10.89 -19.23 -9.42
CA VAL A 256 -12.13 -19.39 -8.63
C VAL A 256 -13.23 -18.40 -9.06
N GLY A 257 -12.87 -17.38 -9.78
CA GLY A 257 -13.79 -16.38 -10.35
C GLY A 257 -14.22 -16.74 -11.74
#